data_ebb15ade507a11cf10e7b1d809bee1df
#
_entry.id   ebb15ade507a11cf10e7b1d809bee1df
#
_cell.length_a   1.000
_cell.length_b   1.000
_cell.length_c   1.000
_cell.angle_alpha   90.00
_cell.angle_beta   90.00
_cell.angle_gamma   90.00
#
_symmetry.space_group_name_H-M   'P 1'
#
loop_
_entity.id
_entity.type
_entity.pdbx_description
1 polymer ?
#
loop_
_entity_poly.entity_id
_entity_poly.type
_entity_poly.pdbx_seq_one_letter_code
_entity_poly.pdbx_strand_id
1 'polypeptide(L)'
;IGGELLAAHLAQTLLIQALRLHITSSTQGIGWLYALRDPRLHAVLSAIHKIPETRWTIQMLAGIAGMSRTSFAHHFKSTIGETCMDYLTRWRMTVASYHLAEEKMSVGRVAELAGYNSESAFSAAFKRIMGRSPSSFR
;
A
#
# COMPACT_ATOMS: atom_id res chain seq x y z
N ILE A 1 -11.02 24.72 -23.06
CA ILE A 1 -10.33 23.41 -23.15
C ILE A 1 -8.86 23.56 -22.79
N GLY A 2 -8.15 24.51 -23.42
CA GLY A 2 -6.73 24.70 -23.14
C GLY A 2 -6.45 25.17 -21.72
N GLY A 3 -7.33 25.96 -21.12
CA GLY A 3 -7.19 26.45 -19.76
C GLY A 3 -7.31 25.38 -18.72
N GLU A 4 -8.20 24.40 -18.92
CA GLU A 4 -8.36 23.27 -18.01
C GLU A 4 -7.15 22.35 -18.02
N LEU A 5 -6.62 22.07 -19.22
CA LEU A 5 -5.41 21.25 -19.37
C LEU A 5 -4.21 21.92 -18.72
N LEU A 6 -4.07 23.23 -18.90
CA LEU A 6 -3.00 24.00 -18.29
C LEU A 6 -3.11 24.00 -16.77
N ALA A 7 -4.32 24.20 -16.23
CA ALA A 7 -4.57 24.18 -14.79
C ALA A 7 -4.22 22.82 -14.18
N ALA A 8 -4.64 21.72 -14.82
CA ALA A 8 -4.33 20.36 -14.38
C ALA A 8 -2.82 20.11 -14.39
N HIS A 9 -2.12 20.54 -15.43
CA HIS A 9 -0.68 20.38 -15.54
C HIS A 9 0.06 21.19 -14.46
N LEU A 10 -0.34 22.41 -14.21
CA LEU A 10 0.23 23.25 -13.15
C LEU A 10 -0.02 22.65 -11.77
N ALA A 11 -1.23 22.11 -11.53
CA ALA A 11 -1.55 21.45 -10.27
C ALA A 11 -0.66 20.23 -10.03
N GLN A 12 -0.43 19.40 -11.04
CA GLN A 12 0.49 18.27 -10.95
C GLN A 12 1.92 18.73 -10.66
N THR A 13 2.38 19.76 -11.35
CA THR A 13 3.73 20.32 -11.15
C THR A 13 3.89 20.84 -9.73
N LEU A 14 2.92 21.58 -9.21
CA LEU A 14 2.93 22.10 -7.85
C LEU A 14 2.93 20.97 -6.83
N LEU A 15 2.14 19.92 -7.05
CA LEU A 15 2.10 18.77 -6.17
C LEU A 15 3.46 18.07 -6.14
N ILE A 16 4.06 17.82 -7.29
CA ILE A 16 5.38 17.19 -7.39
C ILE A 16 6.44 18.03 -6.67
N GLN A 17 6.42 19.35 -6.84
CA GLN A 17 7.37 20.22 -6.16
C GLN A 17 7.15 20.25 -4.65
N ALA A 18 5.89 20.27 -4.20
CA ALA A 18 5.57 20.23 -2.77
C ALA A 18 6.06 18.94 -2.14
N LEU A 19 5.85 17.78 -2.79
CA LEU A 19 6.33 16.49 -2.33
C LEU A 19 7.86 16.44 -2.29
N ARG A 20 8.50 16.98 -3.32
CA ARG A 20 9.97 17.03 -3.40
C ARG A 20 10.54 17.84 -2.25
N LEU A 21 9.99 19.02 -1.98
CA LEU A 21 10.41 19.87 -0.87
C LEU A 21 10.20 19.19 0.47
N HIS A 22 9.08 18.53 0.65
CA HIS A 22 8.79 17.78 1.88
C HIS A 22 9.81 16.68 2.11
N ILE A 23 10.12 15.90 1.07
CA ILE A 23 11.11 14.82 1.15
C ILE A 23 12.51 15.35 1.48
N THR A 24 12.90 16.48 0.88
CA THR A 24 14.24 17.04 1.10
C THR A 24 14.38 17.77 2.44
N SER A 25 13.31 18.36 2.95
CA SER A 25 13.32 19.09 4.20
C SER A 25 13.16 18.20 5.43
N SER A 26 12.64 17.00 5.26
CA SER A 26 12.40 16.07 6.37
C SER A 26 13.67 15.31 6.69
N THR A 27 14.29 15.62 7.82
CA THR A 27 15.47 14.91 8.31
C THR A 27 15.13 13.62 9.06
N GLN A 28 13.87 13.47 9.49
CA GLN A 28 13.35 12.27 10.15
C GLN A 28 12.07 11.80 9.45
N GLY A 29 12.14 11.63 8.13
CA GLY A 29 10.97 11.24 7.37
C GLY A 29 10.61 9.78 7.64
N ILE A 30 9.51 9.57 8.37
CA ILE A 30 8.87 8.28 8.51
C ILE A 30 7.72 8.25 7.52
N GLY A 31 7.62 7.21 6.74
CA GLY A 31 6.50 7.01 5.85
C GLY A 31 6.89 6.63 4.42
N TRP A 32 5.88 6.37 3.63
CA TRP A 32 6.04 5.86 2.27
C TRP A 32 6.82 6.80 1.33
N LEU A 33 6.72 8.12 1.54
CA LEU A 33 7.48 9.10 0.75
C LEU A 33 8.99 8.91 0.93
N TYR A 34 9.40 8.56 2.13
CA TYR A 34 10.81 8.32 2.44
C TYR A 34 11.29 7.01 1.83
N ALA A 35 10.41 6.01 1.83
CA ALA A 35 10.71 4.72 1.22
C ALA A 35 10.97 4.83 -0.29
N LEU A 36 10.38 5.81 -0.97
CA LEU A 36 10.63 6.03 -2.40
C LEU A 36 12.08 6.41 -2.71
N ARG A 37 12.82 6.89 -1.73
CA ARG A 37 14.24 7.23 -1.87
C ARG A 37 15.16 6.04 -1.61
N ASP A 38 14.66 4.99 -0.98
CA ASP A 38 15.42 3.78 -0.69
C ASP A 38 15.13 2.73 -1.76
N PRO A 39 16.10 2.40 -2.63
CA PRO A 39 15.86 1.44 -3.72
C PRO A 39 15.42 0.07 -3.23
N ARG A 40 15.87 -0.36 -2.05
CA ARG A 40 15.52 -1.67 -1.47
C ARG A 40 14.05 -1.71 -1.06
N LEU A 41 13.59 -0.69 -0.35
CA LEU A 41 12.19 -0.59 0.06
C LEU A 41 11.28 -0.30 -1.13
N HIS A 42 11.74 0.51 -2.08
CA HIS A 42 10.99 0.76 -3.31
C HIS A 42 10.72 -0.54 -4.07
N ALA A 43 11.70 -1.43 -4.18
CA ALA A 43 11.53 -2.72 -4.84
C ALA A 43 10.48 -3.58 -4.12
N VAL A 44 10.49 -3.60 -2.79
CA VAL A 44 9.51 -4.34 -1.97
C VAL A 44 8.11 -3.76 -2.15
N LEU A 45 7.97 -2.44 -2.05
CA LEU A 45 6.66 -1.79 -2.21
C LEU A 45 6.10 -2.00 -3.60
N SER A 46 6.95 -1.93 -4.63
CA SER A 46 6.53 -2.19 -6.01
C SER A 46 6.01 -3.62 -6.18
N ALA A 47 6.69 -4.60 -5.57
CA ALA A 47 6.25 -6.00 -5.61
C ALA A 47 4.90 -6.19 -4.93
N ILE A 48 4.72 -5.60 -3.76
CA ILE A 48 3.45 -5.66 -3.01
C ILE A 48 2.31 -5.01 -3.81
N HIS A 49 2.56 -3.82 -4.37
CA HIS A 49 1.54 -3.09 -5.10
C HIS A 49 1.13 -3.76 -6.41
N LYS A 50 2.09 -4.42 -7.05
CA LYS A 50 1.86 -5.08 -8.35
C LYS A 50 1.07 -6.38 -8.21
N ILE A 51 1.38 -7.21 -7.20
CA ILE A 51 0.74 -8.52 -7.01
C ILE A 51 0.38 -8.68 -5.52
N PRO A 52 -0.62 -7.92 -5.01
CA PRO A 52 -0.98 -7.98 -3.60
C PRO A 52 -1.59 -9.31 -3.17
N GLU A 53 -2.15 -10.08 -4.10
CA GLU A 53 -2.75 -11.40 -3.86
C GLU A 53 -1.71 -12.49 -3.61
N THR A 54 -0.44 -12.27 -3.92
CA THR A 54 0.63 -13.23 -3.62
C THR A 54 0.74 -13.43 -2.12
N ARG A 55 0.98 -14.68 -1.70
CA ARG A 55 1.20 -15.00 -0.29
C ARG A 55 2.61 -14.58 0.15
N TRP A 56 2.81 -13.29 0.23
CA TRP A 56 4.09 -12.72 0.63
C TRP A 56 4.47 -13.12 2.05
N THR A 57 5.69 -13.61 2.21
CA THR A 57 6.29 -13.83 3.53
C THR A 57 7.35 -12.77 3.78
N ILE A 58 7.67 -12.54 5.07
CA ILE A 58 8.74 -11.61 5.42
C ILE A 58 10.08 -12.03 4.79
N GLN A 59 10.30 -13.33 4.66
CA GLN A 59 11.52 -13.86 4.05
C GLN A 59 11.60 -13.55 2.55
N MET A 60 10.49 -13.70 1.83
CA MET A 60 10.40 -13.37 0.41
C MET A 60 10.69 -11.87 0.18
N LEU A 61 10.07 -11.02 0.98
CA LEU A 61 10.22 -9.58 0.87
C LEU A 61 11.62 -9.12 1.26
N ALA A 62 12.20 -9.71 2.30
CA ALA A 62 13.60 -9.47 2.66
C ALA A 62 14.55 -9.85 1.53
N GLY A 63 14.27 -10.96 0.84
CA GLY A 63 15.04 -11.38 -0.34
C GLY A 63 15.01 -10.37 -1.47
N ILE A 64 13.84 -9.77 -1.74
CA ILE A 64 13.71 -8.69 -2.74
C ILE A 64 14.55 -7.47 -2.34
N ALA A 65 14.58 -7.15 -1.04
CA ALA A 65 15.38 -6.04 -0.53
C ALA A 65 16.88 -6.36 -0.46
N GLY A 66 17.28 -7.61 -0.63
CA GLY A 66 18.66 -8.04 -0.46
C GLY A 66 19.14 -7.99 0.98
N MET A 67 18.23 -8.20 1.94
CA MET A 67 18.51 -8.08 3.37
C MET A 67 18.11 -9.37 4.12
N SER A 68 18.67 -9.54 5.32
CA SER A 68 18.21 -10.58 6.23
C SER A 68 16.81 -10.26 6.74
N ARG A 69 16.07 -11.27 7.21
CA ARG A 69 14.73 -11.08 7.77
C ARG A 69 14.69 -10.02 8.86
N THR A 70 15.60 -10.14 9.82
CA THR A 70 15.65 -9.24 10.98
C THR A 70 15.98 -7.82 10.58
N SER A 71 17.02 -7.64 9.76
CA SER A 71 17.43 -6.32 9.27
C SER A 71 16.32 -5.67 8.42
N PHE A 72 15.69 -6.46 7.55
CA PHE A 72 14.60 -5.96 6.71
C PHE A 72 13.41 -5.51 7.56
N ALA A 73 12.95 -6.35 8.49
CA ALA A 73 11.81 -6.05 9.35
C ALA A 73 12.04 -4.76 10.14
N HIS A 74 13.22 -4.60 10.73
CA HIS A 74 13.59 -3.40 11.47
C HIS A 74 13.66 -2.17 10.56
N HIS A 75 14.32 -2.30 9.42
CA HIS A 75 14.48 -1.19 8.47
C HIS A 75 13.14 -0.73 7.90
N PHE A 76 12.28 -1.68 7.52
CA PHE A 76 10.94 -1.35 7.01
C PHE A 76 10.13 -0.60 8.07
N LYS A 77 10.06 -1.12 9.29
CA LYS A 77 9.27 -0.51 10.36
C LYS A 77 9.80 0.87 10.73
N SER A 78 11.12 1.04 10.83
CA SER A 78 11.72 2.33 11.19
C SER A 78 11.54 3.38 10.09
N THR A 79 11.48 2.97 8.82
CA THR A 79 11.32 3.88 7.69
C THR A 79 9.86 4.20 7.40
N ILE A 80 9.00 3.17 7.37
CA ILE A 80 7.57 3.30 6.99
C ILE A 80 6.71 3.69 8.19
N GLY A 81 7.06 3.23 9.40
CA GLY A 81 6.30 3.49 10.61
C GLY A 81 5.38 2.35 11.04
N GLU A 82 5.26 1.30 10.24
CA GLU A 82 4.49 0.09 10.57
C GLU A 82 5.22 -1.14 10.05
N THR A 83 4.84 -2.33 10.54
CA THR A 83 5.46 -3.56 10.05
C THR A 83 5.12 -3.80 8.59
N CYS A 84 5.99 -4.53 7.89
CA CYS A 84 5.75 -4.86 6.49
C CYS A 84 4.45 -5.65 6.29
N MET A 85 4.15 -6.59 7.19
CA MET A 85 2.94 -7.41 7.09
C MET A 85 1.67 -6.59 7.38
N ASP A 86 1.73 -5.64 8.31
CA ASP A 86 0.61 -4.70 8.55
C ASP A 86 0.37 -3.81 7.34
N TYR A 87 1.43 -3.31 6.74
CA TYR A 87 1.35 -2.54 5.50
C TYR A 87 0.69 -3.33 4.38
N LEU A 88 1.12 -4.58 4.18
CA LEU A 88 0.57 -5.47 3.16
C LEU A 88 -0.93 -5.71 3.38
N THR A 89 -1.32 -5.98 4.63
CA THR A 89 -2.73 -6.20 4.98
C THR A 89 -3.56 -4.95 4.68
N ARG A 90 -3.08 -3.80 5.09
CA ARG A 90 -3.76 -2.52 4.86
C ARG A 90 -3.89 -2.23 3.36
N TRP A 91 -2.84 -2.47 2.58
CA TRP A 91 -2.88 -2.31 1.13
C TRP A 91 -3.91 -3.23 0.48
N ARG A 92 -3.94 -4.50 0.89
CA ARG A 92 -4.95 -5.47 0.40
C ARG A 92 -6.37 -4.99 0.68
N MET A 93 -6.61 -4.40 1.85
CA MET A 93 -7.94 -3.87 2.20
C MET A 93 -8.29 -2.65 1.37
N THR A 94 -7.33 -1.80 1.06
CA THR A 94 -7.53 -0.64 0.19
C THR A 94 -7.93 -1.09 -1.23
N VAL A 95 -7.22 -2.06 -1.79
CA VAL A 95 -7.54 -2.62 -3.11
C VAL A 95 -8.92 -3.30 -3.07
N ALA A 96 -9.20 -4.03 -2.00
CA ALA A 96 -10.50 -4.69 -1.81
C ALA A 96 -11.64 -3.68 -1.78
N SER A 97 -11.48 -2.56 -1.10
CA SER A 97 -12.51 -1.52 -1.05
C SER A 97 -12.83 -0.95 -2.43
N TYR A 98 -11.82 -0.80 -3.27
CA TYR A 98 -12.01 -0.37 -4.65
C TYR A 98 -12.84 -1.39 -5.46
N HIS A 99 -12.48 -2.67 -5.37
CA HIS A 99 -13.22 -3.72 -6.06
C HIS A 99 -14.69 -3.79 -5.61
N LEU A 100 -14.93 -3.59 -4.32
CA LEU A 100 -16.30 -3.60 -3.79
C LEU A 100 -17.12 -2.39 -4.24
N ALA A 101 -16.53 -1.19 -4.15
CA ALA A 101 -17.24 0.06 -4.40
C ALA A 101 -17.39 0.36 -5.90
N GLU A 102 -16.29 0.26 -6.65
CA GLU A 102 -16.24 0.65 -8.07
C GLU A 102 -16.61 -0.47 -9.02
N GLU A 103 -16.09 -1.66 -8.77
CA GLU A 103 -16.31 -2.80 -9.65
C GLU A 103 -17.50 -3.65 -9.25
N LYS A 104 -18.12 -3.38 -8.09
CA LYS A 104 -19.30 -4.09 -7.59
C LYS A 104 -19.10 -5.60 -7.50
N MET A 105 -17.88 -6.05 -7.21
CA MET A 105 -17.58 -7.47 -7.05
C MET A 105 -18.23 -8.05 -5.80
N SER A 106 -18.47 -9.35 -5.80
CA SER A 106 -18.98 -10.04 -4.62
C SER A 106 -17.91 -10.08 -3.51
N VAL A 107 -18.35 -10.11 -2.26
CA VAL A 107 -17.45 -10.19 -1.11
C VAL A 107 -16.58 -11.45 -1.19
N GLY A 108 -17.15 -12.59 -1.60
CA GLY A 108 -16.40 -13.83 -1.76
C GLY A 108 -15.29 -13.72 -2.79
N ARG A 109 -15.56 -13.08 -3.93
CA ARG A 109 -14.55 -12.90 -4.98
C ARG A 109 -13.44 -11.96 -4.54
N VAL A 110 -13.81 -10.89 -3.85
CA VAL A 110 -12.82 -9.93 -3.33
C VAL A 110 -11.94 -10.58 -2.26
N ALA A 111 -12.51 -11.43 -1.41
CA ALA A 111 -11.76 -12.19 -0.41
C ALA A 111 -10.67 -13.07 -1.07
N GLU A 112 -11.01 -13.76 -2.15
CA GLU A 112 -10.05 -14.55 -2.92
C GLU A 112 -8.92 -13.68 -3.47
N LEU A 113 -9.27 -12.56 -4.12
CA LEU A 113 -8.29 -11.65 -4.69
C LEU A 113 -7.38 -11.01 -3.63
N ALA A 114 -7.90 -10.83 -2.42
CA ALA A 114 -7.11 -10.31 -1.29
C ALA A 114 -6.22 -11.39 -0.64
N GLY A 115 -6.30 -12.63 -1.11
CA GLY A 115 -5.45 -13.72 -0.63
C GLY A 115 -5.97 -14.42 0.62
N TYR A 116 -7.26 -14.26 0.93
CA TYR A 116 -7.88 -14.92 2.09
C TYR A 116 -8.51 -16.26 1.69
N ASN A 117 -8.39 -17.24 2.59
CA ASN A 117 -8.93 -18.57 2.36
C ASN A 117 -10.44 -18.67 2.65
N SER A 118 -11.00 -17.72 3.39
CA SER A 118 -12.43 -17.68 3.68
C SER A 118 -12.95 -16.26 3.66
N GLU A 119 -14.22 -16.14 3.26
CA GLU A 119 -14.94 -14.86 3.27
C GLU A 119 -15.06 -14.30 4.69
N SER A 120 -15.26 -15.21 5.66
CA SER A 120 -15.37 -14.85 7.07
C SER A 120 -14.10 -14.21 7.63
N ALA A 121 -12.92 -14.80 7.34
CA ALA A 121 -11.63 -14.26 7.76
C ALA A 121 -11.37 -12.90 7.10
N PHE A 122 -11.68 -12.78 5.82
CA PHE A 122 -11.57 -11.51 5.09
C PHE A 122 -12.45 -10.43 5.71
N SER A 123 -13.73 -10.74 5.93
CA SER A 123 -14.70 -9.77 6.46
C SER A 123 -14.30 -9.26 7.84
N ALA A 124 -13.78 -10.13 8.70
CA ALA A 124 -13.28 -9.73 10.02
C ALA A 124 -12.09 -8.78 9.92
N ALA A 125 -11.11 -9.10 9.07
CA ALA A 125 -9.95 -8.26 8.85
C ALA A 125 -10.33 -6.92 8.21
N PHE A 126 -11.22 -6.95 7.23
CA PHE A 126 -11.70 -5.75 6.53
C PHE A 126 -12.37 -4.78 7.51
N LYS A 127 -13.31 -5.29 8.33
CA LYS A 127 -14.00 -4.47 9.32
C LYS A 127 -13.04 -3.87 10.34
N ARG A 128 -12.05 -4.65 10.79
CA ARG A 128 -11.05 -4.18 11.74
C ARG A 128 -10.22 -3.02 11.18
N ILE A 129 -9.84 -3.09 9.91
CA ILE A 129 -8.94 -2.11 9.28
C ILE A 129 -9.72 -0.93 8.69
N MET A 130 -10.82 -1.20 8.00
CA MET A 130 -11.60 -0.18 7.28
C MET A 130 -12.73 0.43 8.12
N GLY A 131 -13.03 -0.13 9.28
CA GLY A 131 -14.05 0.38 10.20
C GLY A 131 -15.49 -0.03 9.87
N ARG A 132 -15.74 -0.60 8.69
CA ARG A 132 -17.09 -1.02 8.25
C ARG A 132 -17.00 -2.39 7.58
N SER A 133 -18.13 -3.11 7.53
CA SER A 133 -18.18 -4.41 6.85
C SER A 133 -17.99 -4.27 5.33
N PRO A 134 -17.47 -5.31 4.65
CA PRO A 134 -17.31 -5.25 3.18
C PRO A 134 -18.62 -4.99 2.44
N SER A 135 -19.72 -5.57 2.90
CA SER A 135 -21.03 -5.39 2.27
C SER A 135 -21.51 -3.94 2.28
N SER A 136 -21.07 -3.12 3.22
CA SER A 136 -21.43 -1.70 3.30
C SER A 136 -20.69 -0.84 2.24
N PHE A 137 -19.69 -1.38 1.59
CA PHE A 137 -18.93 -0.69 0.53
C PHE A 137 -19.48 -0.91 -0.88
N ARG A 138 -20.41 -1.87 -1.03
CA ARG A 138 -20.99 -2.18 -2.35
C ARG A 138 -22.08 -1.21 -2.74
#